data_e890d363220985e5c5f425bb32be0902
#
_entry.id   e890d363220985e5c5f425bb32be0902
#
_cell.length_a   1.000
_cell.length_b   1.000
_cell.length_c   1.000
_cell.angle_alpha   90.00
_cell.angle_beta   90.00
_cell.angle_gamma   90.00
#
_symmetry.space_group_name_H-M   'P 1'
#
loop_
_entity.id
_entity.type
_entity.pdbx_description
1 polymer ?
#
loop_
_entity_poly.entity_id
_entity_poly.type
_entity_poly.pdbx_seq_one_letter_code
_entity_poly.pdbx_strand_id
1 'polypeptide(L)'
;YGDHRDLHLSLRRQRQMCIRDSSNATHYKIKTRTTGHWFGGFQNCAEFCPKLHHLKINGTKHFEWLNWKECSDNPVIAQGGTWIYDRAGWCPATFGTTYDHEITSLINAGDTSVNIDYGMEVTAGGMEGNYRTTVQLVSYGDHNFQNDAAVMDVLAPNEWEFHNRINPICDQPRILLKNTGEQDLVSVELDYWICGGPHETFTWNGLLEFDQEIEIELPISSQSFWDHAQFCKDFHVEVMKANNVADECLENNHYQSKFEVPPVYPEDIVLWLRTNSAGGESRLFVKDVDGNIVFSKTNYQSN
;
A
#
# COMPACT_ATOMS: atom_id res chain seq x y z
N TYR A 1 2.48 -31.58 17.87
CA TYR A 1 2.48 -30.81 19.13
C TYR A 1 3.94 -30.62 19.52
N GLY A 2 4.59 -29.55 18.99
CA GLY A 2 5.94 -29.14 19.38
C GLY A 2 5.90 -28.34 20.67
N ASP A 3 6.88 -28.56 21.51
CA ASP A 3 7.07 -27.97 22.82
C ASP A 3 7.07 -26.43 22.71
N HIS A 4 6.12 -25.78 23.34
CA HIS A 4 5.92 -24.32 23.32
C HIS A 4 6.99 -23.52 24.11
N ARG A 5 7.99 -24.19 24.67
CA ARG A 5 8.98 -23.55 25.55
C ARG A 5 10.11 -22.80 24.84
N ASP A 6 10.34 -23.08 23.55
CA ASP A 6 11.44 -22.44 22.79
C ASP A 6 11.05 -21.11 22.09
N LEU A 7 9.78 -20.69 22.23
CA LEU A 7 9.28 -19.46 21.59
C LEU A 7 9.67 -18.15 22.31
N HIS A 8 10.27 -18.26 23.49
CA HIS A 8 10.55 -17.10 24.34
C HIS A 8 11.96 -16.53 24.25
N LEU A 9 12.89 -17.14 23.54
CA LEU A 9 14.30 -16.79 23.60
C LEU A 9 14.93 -16.20 22.33
N SER A 10 14.30 -16.27 21.18
CA SER A 10 14.69 -15.41 20.05
C SER A 10 13.65 -15.53 18.93
N LEU A 11 13.04 -14.45 18.54
CA LEU A 11 12.25 -14.31 17.31
C LEU A 11 13.17 -14.34 16.07
N ARG A 12 14.35 -14.88 16.21
CA ARG A 12 15.35 -15.06 15.18
C ARG A 12 15.12 -16.42 14.54
N ARG A 13 14.63 -16.43 13.31
CA ARG A 13 14.56 -17.63 12.50
C ARG A 13 15.60 -17.56 11.40
N GLN A 14 16.60 -18.38 11.52
CA GLN A 14 17.59 -18.60 10.48
C GLN A 14 17.09 -19.69 9.54
N ARG A 15 17.10 -19.40 8.25
CA ARG A 15 16.74 -20.38 7.20
C ARG A 15 17.84 -20.38 6.14
N GLN A 16 18.29 -21.55 5.80
CA GLN A 16 19.09 -21.78 4.62
C GLN A 16 18.14 -22.15 3.47
N MET A 17 18.20 -21.40 2.38
CA MET A 17 17.38 -21.62 1.20
C MET A 17 18.26 -21.98 0.01
N CYS A 18 17.83 -23.00 -0.75
CA CYS A 18 18.50 -23.39 -1.99
C CYS A 18 18.14 -22.36 -3.08
N ILE A 19 19.14 -21.91 -3.83
CA ILE A 19 19.01 -20.94 -4.92
C ILE A 19 19.19 -21.58 -6.31
N ARG A 20 19.29 -22.91 -6.37
CA ARG A 20 19.50 -23.66 -7.60
C ARG A 20 18.26 -24.40 -8.16
N ASP A 21 17.09 -24.08 -7.64
CA ASP A 21 15.86 -24.78 -8.05
C ASP A 21 15.42 -24.45 -9.49
N SER A 22 15.92 -23.35 -10.06
CA SER A 22 15.72 -23.00 -11.47
C SER A 22 17.07 -22.81 -12.15
N SER A 23 17.31 -23.58 -13.23
CA SER A 23 18.53 -23.48 -14.03
C SER A 23 18.67 -22.14 -14.77
N ASN A 24 17.59 -21.37 -14.87
CA ASN A 24 17.51 -20.11 -15.60
C ASN A 24 17.36 -18.90 -14.67
N ALA A 25 17.43 -19.08 -13.36
CA ALA A 25 17.33 -17.98 -12.42
C ALA A 25 18.63 -17.18 -12.41
N THR A 26 18.50 -15.90 -12.72
CA THR A 26 19.61 -14.92 -12.69
C THR A 26 19.42 -13.89 -11.59
N HIS A 27 18.18 -13.73 -11.10
CA HIS A 27 17.80 -12.75 -10.09
C HIS A 27 17.06 -13.39 -8.92
N TYR A 28 17.17 -12.77 -7.76
CA TYR A 28 16.63 -13.31 -6.50
C TYR A 28 16.13 -12.18 -5.60
N LYS A 29 14.90 -12.33 -5.08
CA LYS A 29 14.37 -11.44 -4.07
C LYS A 29 13.73 -12.19 -2.91
N ILE A 30 13.66 -11.56 -1.76
CA ILE A 30 12.97 -12.08 -0.59
C ILE A 30 11.69 -11.26 -0.41
N LYS A 31 10.55 -11.95 -0.39
CA LYS A 31 9.28 -11.36 0.00
C LYS A 31 9.02 -11.66 1.47
N THR A 32 8.76 -10.61 2.24
CA THR A 32 8.39 -10.76 3.66
C THR A 32 7.02 -10.18 3.90
N ARG A 33 6.22 -10.91 4.68
CA ARG A 33 4.95 -10.41 5.19
C ARG A 33 4.86 -10.76 6.66
N THR A 34 4.68 -9.75 7.50
CA THR A 34 4.57 -9.95 8.94
C THR A 34 3.40 -9.17 9.48
N THR A 35 2.58 -9.85 10.29
CA THR A 35 1.44 -9.23 10.97
C THR A 35 1.56 -9.45 12.47
N GLY A 36 1.41 -8.37 13.24
CA GLY A 36 1.36 -8.41 14.70
C GLY A 36 -0.04 -8.64 15.20
N HIS A 37 -0.17 -9.48 16.23
CA HIS A 37 -1.45 -9.84 16.82
C HIS A 37 -1.37 -9.84 18.32
N TRP A 38 -2.50 -9.53 18.96
CA TRP A 38 -2.67 -9.46 20.38
C TRP A 38 -2.11 -8.19 21.01
N PHE A 39 -2.89 -7.68 21.92
CA PHE A 39 -2.50 -6.61 22.83
C PHE A 39 -2.63 -7.19 24.23
N GLY A 40 -1.62 -7.50 24.86
CA GLY A 40 -1.64 -7.98 26.21
C GLY A 40 -0.40 -7.49 26.91
N GLY A 41 -0.44 -7.41 28.21
CA GLY A 41 0.68 -7.00 28.99
C GLY A 41 1.11 -5.54 28.79
N PHE A 42 2.32 -5.25 29.20
CA PHE A 42 2.90 -3.92 29.19
C PHE A 42 3.13 -3.45 27.75
N GLN A 43 2.50 -2.33 27.38
CA GLN A 43 2.65 -1.63 26.11
C GLN A 43 1.96 -2.21 24.86
N ASN A 44 1.02 -3.14 24.97
CA ASN A 44 0.24 -3.64 23.81
C ASN A 44 1.11 -4.04 22.63
N CYS A 45 2.12 -4.84 22.85
CA CYS A 45 3.33 -4.78 22.04
C CYS A 45 3.43 -5.69 20.83
N ALA A 46 2.39 -6.18 20.21
CA ALA A 46 2.50 -6.83 18.92
C ALA A 46 1.62 -6.14 17.87
N GLU A 47 0.32 -6.05 18.13
CA GLU A 47 -0.62 -5.50 17.17
C GLU A 47 -0.49 -3.98 17.05
N PHE A 48 -0.40 -3.28 18.18
CA PHE A 48 -0.45 -1.82 18.25
C PHE A 48 0.90 -1.17 18.62
N CYS A 49 2.01 -1.87 18.41
CA CYS A 49 3.35 -1.33 18.65
C CYS A 49 4.16 -1.34 17.36
N PRO A 50 4.61 -0.16 16.90
CA PRO A 50 5.55 -0.09 15.79
C PRO A 50 6.88 -0.73 16.21
N LYS A 51 7.44 -1.59 15.35
CA LYS A 51 8.73 -2.25 15.56
C LYS A 51 9.55 -2.27 14.29
N LEU A 52 10.85 -2.13 14.46
CA LEU A 52 11.82 -2.34 13.40
C LEU A 52 12.00 -3.84 13.18
N HIS A 53 11.87 -4.25 11.94
CA HIS A 53 12.16 -5.58 11.46
C HIS A 53 13.37 -5.54 10.55
N HIS A 54 14.10 -6.64 10.41
CA HIS A 54 15.30 -6.66 9.59
C HIS A 54 15.54 -8.04 8.97
N LEU A 55 16.29 -8.03 7.87
CA LEU A 55 16.85 -9.22 7.25
C LEU A 55 18.37 -9.18 7.27
N LYS A 56 18.96 -10.32 7.63
CA LYS A 56 20.38 -10.56 7.41
C LYS A 56 20.54 -11.61 6.32
N ILE A 57 21.43 -11.31 5.41
CA ILE A 57 21.84 -12.22 4.35
C ILE A 57 23.26 -12.65 4.65
N ASN A 58 23.49 -13.95 4.71
CA ASN A 58 24.79 -14.53 5.05
C ASN A 58 25.42 -13.93 6.33
N GLY A 59 24.56 -13.64 7.32
CA GLY A 59 24.95 -13.12 8.63
C GLY A 59 25.07 -11.58 8.71
N THR A 60 25.02 -10.85 7.60
CA THR A 60 25.10 -9.39 7.56
C THR A 60 23.71 -8.78 7.40
N LYS A 61 23.39 -7.73 8.20
CA LYS A 61 22.12 -7.00 8.07
C LYS A 61 22.18 -6.11 6.83
N HIS A 62 21.26 -6.34 5.89
CA HIS A 62 21.13 -5.56 4.66
C HIS A 62 19.83 -4.75 4.59
N PHE A 63 18.76 -5.22 5.21
CA PHE A 63 17.46 -4.56 5.16
C PHE A 63 16.92 -4.33 6.56
N GLU A 64 16.31 -3.16 6.76
CA GLU A 64 15.62 -2.80 7.98
C GLU A 64 14.42 -1.90 7.63
N TRP A 65 13.25 -2.18 8.21
CA TRP A 65 12.02 -1.42 7.95
C TRP A 65 11.14 -1.38 9.19
N LEU A 66 10.31 -0.34 9.26
CA LEU A 66 9.26 -0.25 10.27
C LEU A 66 8.05 -1.02 9.79
N ASN A 67 7.66 -2.09 10.49
CA ASN A 67 6.48 -2.87 10.15
C ASN A 67 5.23 -2.24 10.77
N TRP A 68 4.74 -1.19 10.12
CA TRP A 68 3.61 -0.40 10.59
C TRP A 68 2.71 -0.02 9.43
N LYS A 69 1.39 -0.03 9.66
CA LYS A 69 0.40 0.34 8.66
C LYS A 69 -0.64 1.26 9.25
N GLU A 70 -0.87 2.39 8.60
CA GLU A 70 -1.97 3.30 8.90
C GLU A 70 -3.29 2.66 8.49
N CYS A 71 -4.28 2.70 9.38
CA CYS A 71 -5.54 1.98 9.21
C CYS A 71 -6.76 2.87 9.10
N SER A 72 -6.63 4.18 9.19
CA SER A 72 -7.76 5.12 9.07
C SER A 72 -8.54 4.96 7.76
N ASP A 73 -7.86 4.57 6.69
CA ASP A 73 -8.40 4.42 5.34
C ASP A 73 -8.83 3.00 4.98
N ASN A 74 -8.91 2.10 5.96
CA ASN A 74 -9.39 0.75 5.69
C ASN A 74 -10.85 0.75 5.16
N PRO A 75 -11.28 -0.25 4.37
CA PRO A 75 -12.59 -0.26 3.72
C PRO A 75 -13.76 -0.56 4.67
N VAL A 76 -13.51 -0.81 5.94
CA VAL A 76 -14.56 -1.14 6.91
C VAL A 76 -15.41 0.09 7.22
N ILE A 77 -16.72 -0.06 7.19
CA ILE A 77 -17.67 1.00 7.59
C ILE A 77 -17.34 1.47 9.01
N ALA A 78 -17.38 2.78 9.21
CA ALA A 78 -17.09 3.43 10.49
C ALA A 78 -17.90 2.83 11.64
N GLN A 79 -17.20 2.35 12.65
CA GLN A 79 -17.76 1.71 13.85
C GLN A 79 -16.93 2.05 15.09
N GLY A 80 -17.41 1.70 16.23
CA GLY A 80 -16.65 1.84 17.48
C GLY A 80 -15.52 0.81 17.61
N GLY A 81 -14.64 1.04 18.59
CA GLY A 81 -13.52 0.14 18.87
C GLY A 81 -12.22 0.50 18.17
N THR A 82 -11.41 -0.49 17.88
CA THR A 82 -10.01 -0.32 17.41
C THR A 82 -9.83 -0.48 15.90
N TRP A 83 -10.91 -0.52 15.14
CA TRP A 83 -10.88 -0.80 13.70
C TRP A 83 -10.07 0.22 12.88
N ILE A 84 -9.95 1.48 13.35
CA ILE A 84 -9.18 2.55 12.71
C ILE A 84 -7.75 2.67 13.23
N TYR A 85 -7.38 1.93 14.28
CA TYR A 85 -6.07 2.07 14.88
C TYR A 85 -5.00 1.41 14.01
N ASP A 86 -3.91 2.12 13.83
CA ASP A 86 -2.73 1.64 13.13
C ASP A 86 -2.20 0.37 13.77
N ARG A 87 -1.65 -0.52 12.93
CA ARG A 87 -1.23 -1.86 13.34
C ARG A 87 0.07 -2.30 12.68
N ALA A 88 0.66 -3.30 13.29
CA ALA A 88 1.86 -3.93 12.77
C ALA A 88 1.56 -4.77 11.51
N GLY A 89 1.69 -4.15 10.35
CA GLY A 89 1.68 -4.77 9.04
C GLY A 89 0.31 -5.24 8.49
N TRP A 90 -0.82 -4.85 9.10
CA TRP A 90 -2.15 -5.17 8.59
C TRP A 90 -3.22 -4.18 9.06
N CYS A 91 -4.32 -4.07 8.35
CA CYS A 91 -5.51 -3.36 8.81
C CYS A 91 -6.76 -4.22 8.57
N PRO A 92 -7.88 -3.97 9.27
CA PRO A 92 -9.14 -4.66 8.99
C PRO A 92 -9.53 -4.56 7.52
N ALA A 93 -9.90 -5.71 6.91
CA ALA A 93 -10.30 -5.85 5.51
C ALA A 93 -9.26 -5.39 4.47
N THR A 94 -7.99 -5.24 4.83
CA THR A 94 -6.91 -4.97 3.87
C THR A 94 -5.90 -6.11 3.83
N PHE A 95 -5.14 -6.18 2.75
CA PHE A 95 -4.02 -7.12 2.66
C PHE A 95 -2.93 -6.75 3.66
N GLY A 96 -2.28 -7.76 4.23
CA GLY A 96 -1.05 -7.55 5.00
C GLY A 96 0.05 -7.00 4.11
N THR A 97 0.79 -6.02 4.62
CA THR A 97 1.90 -5.40 3.89
C THR A 97 2.95 -6.45 3.52
N THR A 98 3.32 -6.47 2.26
CA THR A 98 4.43 -7.29 1.75
C THR A 98 5.59 -6.36 1.43
N TYR A 99 6.78 -6.72 1.90
CA TYR A 99 8.01 -6.01 1.59
C TYR A 99 8.85 -6.89 0.68
N ASP A 100 9.31 -6.34 -0.43
CA ASP A 100 10.18 -6.97 -1.39
C ASP A 100 11.62 -6.47 -1.17
N HIS A 101 12.56 -7.40 -1.14
CA HIS A 101 13.97 -7.14 -0.87
C HIS A 101 14.80 -7.81 -1.95
N GLU A 102 15.34 -7.02 -2.87
CA GLU A 102 16.22 -7.51 -3.93
C GLU A 102 17.57 -7.94 -3.35
N ILE A 103 18.00 -9.16 -3.62
CA ILE A 103 19.22 -9.75 -3.05
C ILE A 103 20.17 -10.27 -4.12
N THR A 104 19.91 -10.10 -5.40
CA THR A 104 20.75 -10.62 -6.50
C THR A 104 22.20 -10.23 -6.33
N SER A 105 22.47 -8.97 -6.01
CA SER A 105 23.85 -8.47 -5.79
C SER A 105 24.53 -9.02 -4.55
N LEU A 106 23.79 -9.67 -3.66
CA LEU A 106 24.31 -10.28 -2.42
C LEU A 106 24.62 -11.77 -2.57
N ILE A 107 24.36 -12.34 -3.75
CA ILE A 107 24.60 -13.74 -4.09
C ILE A 107 25.81 -13.82 -5.00
N ASN A 108 26.82 -14.61 -4.60
CA ASN A 108 28.02 -14.76 -5.43
C ASN A 108 27.82 -15.80 -6.51
N ALA A 109 28.54 -15.63 -7.62
CA ALA A 109 28.56 -16.62 -8.69
C ALA A 109 29.05 -17.98 -8.14
N GLY A 110 28.20 -19.01 -8.31
CA GLY A 110 28.48 -20.37 -7.83
C GLY A 110 27.90 -20.71 -6.47
N ASP A 111 27.31 -19.75 -5.74
CA ASP A 111 26.55 -20.06 -4.53
C ASP A 111 25.40 -21.00 -4.86
N THR A 112 25.18 -21.99 -4.01
CA THR A 112 24.08 -22.96 -4.14
C THR A 112 22.99 -22.76 -3.10
N SER A 113 23.27 -21.92 -2.10
CA SER A 113 22.35 -21.62 -1.02
C SER A 113 22.64 -20.24 -0.45
N VAL A 114 21.65 -19.63 0.11
CA VAL A 114 21.73 -18.35 0.83
C VAL A 114 21.19 -18.54 2.24
N ASN A 115 21.87 -17.94 3.21
CA ASN A 115 21.40 -17.97 4.60
C ASN A 115 20.59 -16.69 4.88
N ILE A 116 19.32 -16.86 5.19
CA ILE A 116 18.37 -15.78 5.47
C ILE A 116 17.99 -15.82 6.95
N ASP A 117 18.24 -14.72 7.64
CA ASP A 117 17.93 -14.55 9.06
C ASP A 117 16.97 -13.37 9.22
N TYR A 118 15.73 -13.68 9.55
CA TYR A 118 14.71 -12.68 9.84
C TYR A 118 14.70 -12.34 11.33
N GLY A 119 14.78 -11.08 11.66
CA GLY A 119 14.75 -10.60 13.02
C GLY A 119 13.89 -9.37 13.20
N MET A 120 13.65 -9.03 14.45
CA MET A 120 12.92 -7.82 14.83
C MET A 120 13.47 -7.26 16.12
N GLU A 121 13.18 -5.98 16.36
CA GLU A 121 13.44 -5.32 17.61
C GLU A 121 12.69 -6.03 18.75
N VAL A 122 13.44 -6.39 19.79
CA VAL A 122 12.88 -7.07 20.96
C VAL A 122 12.63 -6.04 22.04
N THR A 123 11.42 -5.99 22.56
CA THR A 123 11.11 -5.22 23.79
C THR A 123 11.23 -6.10 25.01
N ALA A 124 11.89 -5.58 26.03
CA ALA A 124 11.91 -6.21 27.35
C ALA A 124 10.55 -6.08 28.04
N GLY A 125 10.00 -7.18 28.53
CA GLY A 125 8.74 -7.22 29.29
C GLY A 125 7.83 -8.37 28.86
N GLY A 126 7.01 -8.86 29.79
CA GLY A 126 6.12 -10.00 29.58
C GLY A 126 5.27 -9.85 28.34
N MET A 127 5.45 -10.78 27.43
CA MET A 127 4.90 -10.71 26.08
C MET A 127 3.79 -11.70 25.89
N GLU A 128 2.62 -11.21 25.64
CA GLU A 128 1.51 -12.02 25.16
C GLU A 128 1.27 -11.83 23.65
N GLY A 129 1.87 -10.79 23.07
CA GLY A 129 1.79 -10.53 21.63
C GLY A 129 2.55 -11.54 20.79
N ASN A 130 2.06 -11.79 19.60
CA ASN A 130 2.71 -12.69 18.64
C ASN A 130 2.75 -12.07 17.24
N TYR A 131 3.70 -12.53 16.44
CA TYR A 131 3.87 -12.16 15.05
C TYR A 131 3.74 -13.39 14.16
N ARG A 132 2.97 -13.24 13.09
CA ARG A 132 2.92 -14.24 12.02
C ARG A 132 3.75 -13.74 10.87
N THR A 133 4.80 -14.46 10.55
CA THR A 133 5.76 -14.06 9.53
C THR A 133 5.86 -15.10 8.44
N THR A 134 5.78 -14.64 7.19
CA THR A 134 6.10 -15.42 6.01
C THR A 134 7.34 -14.82 5.38
N VAL A 135 8.30 -15.68 5.04
CA VAL A 135 9.51 -15.32 4.29
C VAL A 135 9.57 -16.24 3.08
N GLN A 136 9.60 -15.68 1.89
CA GLN A 136 9.65 -16.40 0.62
C GLN A 136 10.88 -15.97 -0.15
N LEU A 137 11.65 -16.92 -0.67
CA LEU A 137 12.65 -16.66 -1.69
C LEU A 137 11.96 -16.78 -3.07
N VAL A 138 12.08 -15.74 -3.87
CA VAL A 138 11.60 -15.71 -5.25
C VAL A 138 12.83 -15.65 -6.15
N SER A 139 12.88 -16.53 -7.13
CA SER A 139 13.89 -16.51 -8.18
C SER A 139 13.23 -16.21 -9.52
N TYR A 140 13.88 -15.42 -10.37
CA TYR A 140 13.38 -15.07 -11.69
C TYR A 140 14.53 -14.97 -12.68
N GLY A 141 14.20 -15.04 -13.98
CA GLY A 141 15.18 -14.91 -15.07
C GLY A 141 15.46 -13.44 -15.40
N ASP A 142 16.11 -13.21 -16.52
CA ASP A 142 16.34 -11.88 -17.05
C ASP A 142 15.00 -11.18 -17.35
N HIS A 143 15.00 -9.87 -17.29
CA HIS A 143 13.81 -9.07 -17.55
C HIS A 143 13.38 -9.21 -19.01
N ASN A 144 12.07 -9.25 -19.26
CA ASN A 144 11.54 -9.35 -20.62
C ASN A 144 11.57 -8.01 -21.36
N PHE A 145 11.49 -6.91 -20.61
CA PHE A 145 11.37 -5.55 -21.12
C PHE A 145 12.39 -4.63 -20.44
N GLN A 146 12.89 -3.66 -21.20
CA GLN A 146 13.80 -2.65 -20.66
C GLN A 146 13.03 -1.48 -20.06
N ASN A 147 12.04 -0.95 -20.79
CA ASN A 147 11.22 0.18 -20.38
C ASN A 147 9.76 -0.25 -20.40
N ASP A 148 9.23 -0.53 -19.22
CA ASP A 148 7.88 -1.05 -19.04
C ASP A 148 7.27 -0.50 -17.73
N ALA A 149 6.15 0.17 -17.84
CA ALA A 149 5.40 0.73 -16.74
C ALA A 149 3.97 0.19 -16.72
N ALA A 150 3.54 -0.38 -15.62
CA ALA A 150 2.21 -0.98 -15.48
C ALA A 150 1.28 -0.11 -14.64
N VAL A 151 0.04 0.07 -15.07
CA VAL A 151 -1.02 0.54 -14.19
C VAL A 151 -1.59 -0.64 -13.43
N MET A 152 -1.28 -0.72 -12.14
CA MET A 152 -1.66 -1.86 -11.29
C MET A 152 -3.08 -1.75 -10.78
N ASP A 153 -3.56 -0.53 -10.53
CA ASP A 153 -4.91 -0.27 -10.03
C ASP A 153 -5.31 1.19 -10.27
N VAL A 154 -6.62 1.43 -10.30
CA VAL A 154 -7.21 2.76 -10.17
C VAL A 154 -7.84 2.85 -8.79
N LEU A 155 -7.26 3.66 -7.91
CA LEU A 155 -7.72 3.82 -6.54
C LEU A 155 -8.96 4.73 -6.49
N ALA A 156 -8.99 5.75 -7.36
CA ALA A 156 -10.11 6.66 -7.56
C ALA A 156 -10.08 7.19 -9.02
N PRO A 157 -11.23 7.21 -9.71
CA PRO A 157 -12.56 6.75 -9.30
C PRO A 157 -12.71 5.22 -9.36
N ASN A 158 -13.36 4.62 -8.39
CA ASN A 158 -13.56 3.17 -8.35
C ASN A 158 -14.79 2.82 -7.49
N GLU A 159 -15.67 1.91 -7.94
CA GLU A 159 -16.82 1.44 -7.16
C GLU A 159 -16.50 0.20 -6.31
N TRP A 160 -15.31 -0.36 -6.45
CA TRP A 160 -14.93 -1.52 -5.67
C TRP A 160 -14.89 -1.19 -4.18
N GLU A 161 -15.57 -1.99 -3.38
CA GLU A 161 -15.74 -1.73 -1.93
C GLU A 161 -14.41 -1.60 -1.17
N PHE A 162 -13.33 -2.16 -1.71
CA PHE A 162 -11.99 -2.04 -1.15
C PHE A 162 -11.47 -0.59 -1.15
N HIS A 163 -11.91 0.23 -2.12
CA HIS A 163 -11.53 1.63 -2.27
C HIS A 163 -12.64 2.61 -1.86
N ASN A 164 -13.84 2.11 -1.56
CA ASN A 164 -15.05 2.95 -1.50
C ASN A 164 -15.06 4.00 -0.38
N ARG A 165 -14.25 3.83 0.68
CA ARG A 165 -14.14 4.83 1.75
C ARG A 165 -13.27 6.02 1.40
N ILE A 166 -12.29 5.83 0.52
CA ILE A 166 -11.41 6.90 0.02
C ILE A 166 -11.93 7.50 -1.27
N ASN A 167 -13.00 6.91 -1.81
CA ASN A 167 -13.58 7.28 -3.07
C ASN A 167 -14.97 7.90 -2.86
N PRO A 168 -15.07 9.16 -2.53
CA PRO A 168 -15.88 10.03 -3.38
C PRO A 168 -14.92 10.79 -4.28
N ILE A 169 -15.22 10.79 -5.58
CA ILE A 169 -14.54 11.62 -6.56
C ILE A 169 -14.92 13.05 -6.27
N CYS A 170 -14.15 13.71 -5.48
CA CYS A 170 -14.30 15.13 -5.20
C CYS A 170 -13.16 15.94 -5.82
N ASP A 171 -12.15 15.23 -6.35
CA ASP A 171 -10.89 15.82 -6.78
C ASP A 171 -10.28 15.01 -7.95
N GLN A 172 -9.02 14.76 -7.91
CA GLN A 172 -8.25 14.15 -9.00
C GLN A 172 -8.30 12.63 -8.97
N PRO A 173 -8.30 11.96 -10.14
CA PRO A 173 -8.12 10.51 -10.17
C PRO A 173 -6.78 10.09 -9.54
N ARG A 174 -6.76 8.90 -8.95
CA ARG A 174 -5.55 8.30 -8.36
C ARG A 174 -5.33 6.90 -8.87
N ILE A 175 -4.10 6.61 -9.21
CA ILE A 175 -3.68 5.31 -9.72
C ILE A 175 -2.50 4.75 -8.94
N LEU A 176 -2.29 3.45 -9.04
CA LEU A 176 -1.08 2.77 -8.61
C LEU A 176 -0.26 2.42 -9.84
N LEU A 177 0.89 3.06 -9.98
CA LEU A 177 1.86 2.81 -11.05
C LEU A 177 2.98 1.92 -10.55
N LYS A 178 3.47 1.00 -11.40
CA LYS A 178 4.58 0.09 -11.10
C LYS A 178 5.61 0.11 -12.21
N ASN A 179 6.89 0.01 -11.83
CA ASN A 179 7.97 -0.31 -12.77
C ASN A 179 8.06 -1.82 -12.95
N THR A 180 7.81 -2.31 -14.15
CA THR A 180 7.92 -3.72 -14.55
C THR A 180 9.04 -3.97 -15.54
N GLY A 181 9.75 -2.92 -15.96
CA GLY A 181 10.94 -2.97 -16.80
C GLY A 181 12.25 -3.07 -16.01
N GLU A 182 13.33 -3.43 -16.69
CA GLU A 182 14.67 -3.54 -16.09
C GLU A 182 15.26 -2.17 -15.71
N GLN A 183 14.97 -1.14 -16.54
CA GLN A 183 15.48 0.20 -16.31
C GLN A 183 14.63 0.93 -15.28
N ASP A 184 15.29 1.73 -14.43
CA ASP A 184 14.57 2.64 -13.55
C ASP A 184 13.69 3.58 -14.35
N LEU A 185 12.43 3.73 -13.95
CA LEU A 185 11.54 4.72 -14.56
C LEU A 185 11.86 6.10 -13.99
N VAL A 186 12.17 7.02 -14.87
CA VAL A 186 12.39 8.44 -14.54
C VAL A 186 11.28 9.32 -15.09
N SER A 187 10.53 8.84 -16.08
CA SER A 187 9.33 9.51 -16.59
C SER A 187 8.34 8.50 -17.16
N VAL A 188 7.04 8.76 -16.95
CA VAL A 188 5.94 7.99 -17.54
C VAL A 188 4.89 8.95 -18.07
N GLU A 189 4.55 8.83 -19.36
CA GLU A 189 3.48 9.58 -20.00
C GLU A 189 2.19 8.76 -19.93
N LEU A 190 1.16 9.34 -19.33
CA LEU A 190 -0.15 8.73 -19.09
C LEU A 190 -1.21 9.48 -19.90
N ASP A 191 -2.14 8.75 -20.49
CA ASP A 191 -3.39 9.23 -21.08
C ASP A 191 -4.56 8.72 -20.26
N TYR A 192 -5.56 9.54 -19.96
CA TYR A 192 -6.71 9.14 -19.14
C TYR A 192 -7.96 9.91 -19.53
N TRP A 193 -9.11 9.21 -19.41
CA TRP A 193 -10.40 9.76 -19.82
C TRP A 193 -11.57 9.04 -19.16
N ILE A 194 -12.72 9.68 -19.16
CA ILE A 194 -14.02 9.02 -18.96
C ILE A 194 -14.54 8.62 -20.34
N CYS A 195 -15.09 7.42 -20.46
CA CYS A 195 -15.51 6.90 -21.76
C CYS A 195 -16.41 7.89 -22.51
N GLY A 196 -16.07 8.16 -23.78
CA GLY A 196 -16.72 9.15 -24.63
C GLY A 196 -16.40 10.61 -24.32
N GLY A 197 -15.55 10.86 -23.34
CA GLY A 197 -15.10 12.19 -22.96
C GLY A 197 -13.76 12.60 -23.61
N PRO A 198 -13.29 13.81 -23.33
CA PRO A 198 -11.99 14.26 -23.76
C PRO A 198 -10.89 13.48 -23.03
N HIS A 199 -9.78 13.27 -23.72
CA HIS A 199 -8.57 12.71 -23.17
C HIS A 199 -7.74 13.80 -22.52
N GLU A 200 -7.17 13.49 -21.35
CA GLU A 200 -6.17 14.31 -20.68
C GLU A 200 -4.86 13.54 -20.58
N THR A 201 -3.75 14.24 -20.58
CA THR A 201 -2.42 13.64 -20.50
C THR A 201 -1.64 14.19 -19.32
N PHE A 202 -0.85 13.34 -18.70
CA PHE A 202 0.04 13.70 -17.61
C PHE A 202 1.38 13.00 -17.76
N THR A 203 2.48 13.71 -17.49
CA THR A 203 3.80 13.11 -17.42
C THR A 203 4.28 13.10 -15.98
N TRP A 204 4.32 11.91 -15.39
CA TRP A 204 4.98 11.70 -14.12
C TRP A 204 6.50 11.75 -14.30
N ASN A 205 7.20 12.38 -13.36
CA ASN A 205 8.65 12.42 -13.30
C ASN A 205 9.11 12.08 -11.88
N GLY A 206 10.09 11.17 -11.76
CA GLY A 206 10.58 10.72 -10.47
C GLY A 206 11.69 9.70 -10.61
N LEU A 207 11.81 8.83 -9.65
CA LEU A 207 12.65 7.63 -9.70
C LEU A 207 11.83 6.48 -9.15
N LEU A 208 11.62 5.45 -9.96
CA LEU A 208 10.93 4.23 -9.56
C LEU A 208 11.77 3.03 -10.04
N GLU A 209 12.43 2.39 -9.09
CA GLU A 209 13.27 1.22 -9.37
C GLU A 209 12.40 0.02 -9.79
N PHE A 210 13.03 -1.00 -10.36
CA PHE A 210 12.34 -2.23 -10.74
C PHE A 210 11.49 -2.79 -9.60
N ASP A 211 10.25 -3.20 -9.92
CA ASP A 211 9.25 -3.80 -9.02
C ASP A 211 8.69 -2.83 -7.94
N GLN A 212 9.14 -1.58 -7.90
CA GLN A 212 8.57 -0.56 -7.03
C GLN A 212 7.25 -0.03 -7.56
N GLU A 213 6.39 0.38 -6.61
CA GLU A 213 5.06 0.93 -6.86
C GLU A 213 4.95 2.33 -6.25
N ILE A 214 4.19 3.20 -6.91
CA ILE A 214 3.90 4.55 -6.44
C ILE A 214 2.45 4.93 -6.73
N GLU A 215 1.80 5.57 -5.77
CA GLU A 215 0.50 6.21 -5.98
C GLU A 215 0.69 7.56 -6.66
N ILE A 216 -0.09 7.84 -7.70
CA ILE A 216 -0.04 9.07 -8.50
C ILE A 216 -1.43 9.67 -8.57
N GLU A 217 -1.52 10.97 -8.31
CA GLU A 217 -2.69 11.79 -8.62
C GLU A 217 -2.58 12.31 -10.06
N LEU A 218 -3.67 12.16 -10.83
CA LEU A 218 -3.76 12.59 -12.21
C LEU A 218 -4.48 13.95 -12.26
N PRO A 219 -3.81 15.05 -12.67
CA PRO A 219 -4.43 16.37 -12.68
C PRO A 219 -5.54 16.42 -13.73
N ILE A 220 -6.68 17.01 -13.42
CA ILE A 220 -7.73 17.32 -14.36
C ILE A 220 -7.73 18.81 -14.70
N SER A 221 -7.88 19.14 -15.96
CA SER A 221 -7.84 20.53 -16.46
C SER A 221 -9.04 21.35 -15.99
N SER A 222 -10.18 20.72 -15.80
CA SER A 222 -11.42 21.35 -15.36
C SER A 222 -12.39 20.32 -14.80
N GLN A 223 -13.31 20.75 -13.94
CA GLN A 223 -14.38 19.91 -13.40
C GLN A 223 -15.32 19.36 -14.50
N SER A 224 -15.32 19.95 -15.71
CA SER A 224 -16.07 19.42 -16.86
C SER A 224 -15.55 18.06 -17.34
N PHE A 225 -14.37 17.64 -16.91
CA PHE A 225 -13.89 16.27 -17.10
C PHE A 225 -14.92 15.24 -16.63
N TRP A 226 -15.57 15.53 -15.48
CA TRP A 226 -16.57 14.65 -14.88
C TRP A 226 -17.96 14.71 -15.52
N ASP A 227 -18.22 15.66 -16.43
CA ASP A 227 -19.55 15.81 -17.05
C ASP A 227 -19.93 14.56 -17.88
N HIS A 228 -18.95 13.88 -18.46
CA HIS A 228 -19.15 12.64 -19.21
C HIS A 228 -19.57 11.46 -18.35
N ALA A 229 -19.31 11.49 -17.04
CA ALA A 229 -19.73 10.46 -16.11
C ALA A 229 -21.25 10.30 -15.99
N GLN A 230 -22.03 11.27 -16.46
CA GLN A 230 -23.49 11.15 -16.54
C GLN A 230 -23.93 10.12 -17.60
N PHE A 231 -23.11 9.87 -18.62
CA PHE A 231 -23.41 9.00 -19.74
C PHE A 231 -22.66 7.67 -19.65
N CYS A 232 -21.48 7.68 -19.12
CA CYS A 232 -20.63 6.52 -18.95
C CYS A 232 -19.85 6.60 -17.63
N LYS A 233 -19.80 5.50 -16.91
CA LYS A 233 -19.19 5.40 -15.59
C LYS A 233 -17.92 4.56 -15.61
N ASP A 234 -17.25 4.56 -16.74
CA ASP A 234 -15.96 3.89 -16.92
C ASP A 234 -14.85 4.95 -17.02
N PHE A 235 -13.90 4.87 -16.11
CA PHE A 235 -12.66 5.63 -16.15
C PHE A 235 -11.56 4.76 -16.73
N HIS A 236 -10.79 5.32 -17.63
CA HIS A 236 -9.69 4.66 -18.32
C HIS A 236 -8.38 5.41 -18.06
N VAL A 237 -7.31 4.67 -17.97
CA VAL A 237 -5.94 5.20 -17.95
C VAL A 237 -5.02 4.27 -18.74
N GLU A 238 -4.08 4.86 -19.49
CA GLU A 238 -3.16 4.12 -20.34
C GLU A 238 -1.75 4.73 -20.26
N VAL A 239 -0.74 3.85 -20.15
CA VAL A 239 0.66 4.23 -20.28
C VAL A 239 0.97 4.39 -21.76
N MET A 240 1.42 5.58 -22.16
CA MET A 240 1.81 5.89 -23.54
C MET A 240 3.30 5.74 -23.74
N LYS A 241 4.10 6.12 -22.74
CA LYS A 241 5.56 6.05 -22.80
C LYS A 241 6.16 5.79 -21.43
N ALA A 242 7.20 4.98 -21.41
CA ALA A 242 8.12 4.79 -20.30
C ALA A 242 9.49 5.35 -20.70
N ASN A 243 10.07 6.23 -19.87
CA ASN A 243 11.37 6.87 -20.13
C ASN A 243 11.46 7.59 -21.51
N ASN A 244 10.36 8.24 -21.94
CA ASN A 244 10.23 8.94 -23.24
C ASN A 244 10.30 8.04 -24.49
N VAL A 245 10.28 6.72 -24.35
CA VAL A 245 10.12 5.77 -25.44
C VAL A 245 8.76 5.07 -25.36
N ALA A 246 8.30 4.45 -26.43
CA ALA A 246 7.09 3.64 -26.38
C ALA A 246 7.27 2.55 -25.33
N ASP A 247 6.24 2.34 -24.52
CA ASP A 247 6.22 1.25 -23.56
C ASP A 247 6.28 -0.11 -24.28
N GLU A 248 7.05 -1.05 -23.73
CA GLU A 248 7.36 -2.30 -24.42
C GLU A 248 6.32 -3.40 -24.16
N CYS A 249 5.50 -3.30 -23.10
CA CYS A 249 4.48 -4.28 -22.77
C CYS A 249 3.07 -3.68 -22.82
N LEU A 250 2.44 -3.68 -23.96
CA LEU A 250 1.12 -3.06 -24.16
C LEU A 250 -0.02 -3.74 -23.36
N GLU A 251 0.21 -4.96 -22.84
CA GLU A 251 -0.83 -5.72 -22.16
C GLU A 251 -1.10 -5.21 -20.72
N ASN A 252 -0.14 -4.52 -20.10
CA ASN A 252 -0.25 -4.00 -18.74
C ASN A 252 -0.41 -2.47 -18.68
N ASN A 253 -0.46 -1.82 -19.86
CA ASN A 253 -0.53 -0.37 -19.96
C ASN A 253 -1.89 0.20 -19.61
N HIS A 254 -2.96 -0.51 -19.92
CA HIS A 254 -4.32 -0.02 -19.80
C HIS A 254 -5.04 -0.60 -18.60
N TYR A 255 -5.66 0.28 -17.82
CA TYR A 255 -6.57 -0.10 -16.73
C TYR A 255 -7.90 0.62 -16.87
N GLN A 256 -8.97 -0.07 -16.51
CA GLN A 256 -10.33 0.48 -16.50
C GLN A 256 -10.95 0.24 -15.13
N SER A 257 -11.51 1.29 -14.53
CA SER A 257 -12.33 1.18 -13.33
C SER A 257 -13.76 1.63 -13.59
N LYS A 258 -14.71 1.06 -12.87
CA LYS A 258 -16.10 1.54 -12.81
C LYS A 258 -16.30 2.38 -11.58
N PHE A 259 -17.20 3.37 -11.66
CA PHE A 259 -17.50 4.21 -10.53
C PHE A 259 -18.92 4.75 -10.56
N GLU A 260 -19.44 5.15 -9.42
CA GLU A 260 -20.69 5.88 -9.31
C GLU A 260 -20.39 7.37 -9.10
N VAL A 261 -21.15 8.21 -9.80
CA VAL A 261 -21.02 9.66 -9.65
C VAL A 261 -21.50 10.05 -8.25
N PRO A 262 -20.69 10.75 -7.44
CA PRO A 262 -21.14 11.21 -6.14
C PRO A 262 -22.35 12.12 -6.26
N PRO A 263 -23.28 12.07 -5.31
CA PRO A 263 -24.41 12.98 -5.30
C PRO A 263 -23.95 14.42 -5.13
N VAL A 264 -24.47 15.31 -5.95
CA VAL A 264 -24.24 16.75 -5.78
C VAL A 264 -25.12 17.25 -4.65
N TYR A 265 -24.51 17.77 -3.61
CA TYR A 265 -25.21 18.40 -2.50
C TYR A 265 -25.34 19.90 -2.71
N PRO A 266 -26.39 20.55 -2.15
CA PRO A 266 -26.52 22.00 -2.20
C PRO A 266 -25.39 22.67 -1.40
N GLU A 267 -25.11 23.94 -1.70
CA GLU A 267 -24.11 24.74 -0.99
C GLU A 267 -24.34 24.79 0.51
N ASP A 268 -25.62 24.82 0.92
CA ASP A 268 -26.00 24.75 2.32
C ASP A 268 -26.13 23.29 2.77
N ILE A 269 -25.24 22.85 3.62
CA ILE A 269 -25.25 21.51 4.22
C ILE A 269 -25.51 21.58 5.72
N VAL A 270 -26.25 20.60 6.22
CA VAL A 270 -26.48 20.40 7.67
C VAL A 270 -25.79 19.12 8.10
N LEU A 271 -24.78 19.27 8.97
CA LEU A 271 -24.09 18.14 9.57
C LEU A 271 -24.77 17.71 10.87
N TRP A 272 -25.28 16.49 10.90
CA TRP A 272 -25.81 15.87 12.12
C TRP A 272 -24.79 14.93 12.73
N LEU A 273 -24.22 15.32 13.88
CA LEU A 273 -23.33 14.44 14.63
C LEU A 273 -24.11 13.81 15.78
N ARG A 274 -24.26 12.49 15.72
CA ARG A 274 -24.83 11.70 16.82
C ARG A 274 -23.70 11.10 17.64
N THR A 275 -23.62 11.48 18.90
CA THR A 275 -22.67 10.89 19.84
C THR A 275 -23.25 9.67 20.55
N ASN A 276 -22.38 8.82 21.08
CA ASN A 276 -22.74 7.74 22.00
C ASN A 276 -22.73 8.23 23.45
N SER A 277 -22.75 7.30 24.42
CA SER A 277 -22.65 7.60 25.85
C SER A 277 -21.33 8.25 26.30
N ALA A 278 -20.32 8.32 25.44
CA ALA A 278 -19.02 8.96 25.65
C ALA A 278 -18.87 10.24 24.81
N GLY A 279 -19.91 11.04 24.70
CA GLY A 279 -19.93 12.26 23.88
C GLY A 279 -18.78 13.24 24.16
N GLY A 280 -18.27 13.28 25.39
CA GLY A 280 -17.12 14.13 25.76
C GLY A 280 -15.80 13.76 25.07
N GLU A 281 -15.68 12.56 24.49
CA GLU A 281 -14.53 12.13 23.70
C GLU A 281 -14.59 12.60 22.25
N SER A 282 -15.78 13.02 21.79
CA SER A 282 -16.00 13.43 20.40
C SER A 282 -15.48 14.84 20.15
N ARG A 283 -14.84 15.01 18.99
CA ARG A 283 -14.35 16.30 18.50
C ARG A 283 -14.70 16.42 17.03
N LEU A 284 -15.18 17.58 16.62
CA LEU A 284 -15.45 17.89 15.20
C LEU A 284 -14.60 19.09 14.79
N PHE A 285 -13.91 18.94 13.68
CA PHE A 285 -13.21 20.03 13.00
C PHE A 285 -13.69 20.08 11.56
N VAL A 286 -14.04 21.26 11.08
CA VAL A 286 -14.28 21.51 9.66
C VAL A 286 -13.13 22.42 9.20
N LYS A 287 -12.47 21.99 8.13
CA LYS A 287 -11.33 22.72 7.54
C LYS A 287 -11.70 23.17 6.13
N ASP A 288 -11.14 24.28 5.72
CA ASP A 288 -11.15 24.71 4.32
C ASP A 288 -10.12 23.92 3.49
N VAL A 289 -10.05 24.20 2.19
CA VAL A 289 -9.14 23.57 1.24
C VAL A 289 -7.65 23.79 1.58
N ASP A 290 -7.35 24.86 2.31
CA ASP A 290 -6.00 25.21 2.75
C ASP A 290 -5.64 24.57 4.11
N GLY A 291 -6.56 23.77 4.68
CA GLY A 291 -6.40 23.08 5.96
C GLY A 291 -6.66 23.95 7.19
N ASN A 292 -7.15 25.21 7.02
CA ASN A 292 -7.49 26.08 8.15
C ASN A 292 -8.79 25.61 8.80
N ILE A 293 -8.86 25.63 10.12
CA ILE A 293 -10.08 25.25 10.87
C ILE A 293 -11.09 26.39 10.74
N VAL A 294 -12.17 26.16 9.98
CA VAL A 294 -13.29 27.11 9.84
C VAL A 294 -14.38 26.88 10.89
N PHE A 295 -14.44 25.69 11.46
CA PHE A 295 -15.32 25.36 12.56
C PHE A 295 -14.70 24.28 13.44
N SER A 296 -14.91 24.39 14.77
CA SER A 296 -14.53 23.33 15.70
C SER A 296 -15.53 23.22 16.83
N LYS A 297 -15.80 22.00 17.26
CA LYS A 297 -16.60 21.72 18.45
C LYS A 297 -16.07 20.52 19.21
N THR A 298 -15.95 20.68 20.50
CA THR A 298 -15.50 19.64 21.44
C THR A 298 -16.49 19.55 22.61
N ASN A 299 -16.31 18.59 23.50
CA ASN A 299 -17.11 18.42 24.70
C ASN A 299 -18.61 18.27 24.42
N TYR A 300 -18.94 17.35 23.52
CA TYR A 300 -20.33 16.99 23.27
C TYR A 300 -20.95 16.35 24.51
N GLN A 301 -22.24 16.59 24.71
CA GLN A 301 -22.98 15.89 25.74
C GLN A 301 -23.16 14.42 25.35
N SER A 302 -23.10 13.54 26.33
CA SER A 302 -23.45 12.13 26.13
C SER A 302 -24.96 11.97 26.00
N ASN A 303 -25.40 11.17 25.04
CA ASN A 303 -26.80 10.78 24.91
C ASN A 303 -27.09 9.52 25.71
#